data_04b618ea0e8e91d17b647b15df7150e6
#
_entry.id   04b618ea0e8e91d17b647b15df7150e6
#
_cell.length_a   1.000
_cell.length_b   1.000
_cell.length_c   1.000
_cell.angle_alpha   90.00
_cell.angle_beta   90.00
_cell.angle_gamma   90.00
#
_symmetry.space_group_name_H-M   'P 1'
#
loop_
_entity.id
_entity.type
_entity.pdbx_description
1 polymer ?
#
loop_
_entity_poly.entity_id
_entity_poly.type
_entity_poly.pdbx_seq_one_letter_code
_entity_poly.pdbx_strand_id
1 'polypeptide(L)'
;MMTALVAFEKIKDGSLSLDQEFLISKKAWKMGGSKMFIEVDKRVSVYDLLLGVVVQSGNDASIAIAEGISGSEEIFAIEMNNLGKKIGLTGSNFTNSSGWPDDNHYTTAEDLAKVAQYTIQNHYELYQMYKISDFTYNGIKQDKRNPILYTFEGADGYKTGYTEAAVYG
;
A
#
# COMPACT_ATOMS: atom_id res chain seq x y z
N MET A 1 0.31 1.66 4.06
CA MET A 1 -0.60 2.82 4.22
C MET A 1 -0.21 3.92 3.23
N MET A 2 0.94 4.52 3.37
CA MET A 2 1.38 5.66 2.55
C MET A 2 1.41 5.37 1.05
N THR A 3 1.85 4.17 0.64
CA THR A 3 1.85 3.70 -0.75
C THR A 3 0.46 3.73 -1.40
N ALA A 4 -0.54 3.22 -0.70
CA ALA A 4 -1.92 3.29 -1.19
C ALA A 4 -2.44 4.73 -1.22
N LEU A 5 -2.07 5.57 -0.23
CA LEU A 5 -2.49 6.96 -0.18
C LEU A 5 -1.94 7.77 -1.36
N VAL A 6 -0.68 7.58 -1.75
CA VAL A 6 -0.12 8.22 -2.97
C VAL A 6 -0.92 7.82 -4.21
N ALA A 7 -1.24 6.53 -4.36
CA ALA A 7 -2.07 6.08 -5.47
C ALA A 7 -3.48 6.69 -5.42
N PHE A 8 -4.08 6.81 -4.24
CA PHE A 8 -5.40 7.43 -4.05
C PHE A 8 -5.40 8.93 -4.43
N GLU A 9 -4.34 9.67 -4.10
CA GLU A 9 -4.18 11.06 -4.55
C GLU A 9 -4.16 11.15 -6.08
N LYS A 10 -3.39 10.26 -6.74
CA LYS A 10 -3.32 10.19 -8.21
C LYS A 10 -4.64 9.80 -8.88
N ILE A 11 -5.40 8.90 -8.25
CA ILE A 11 -6.74 8.54 -8.74
C ILE A 11 -7.70 9.72 -8.58
N LYS A 12 -7.64 10.42 -7.47
CA LYS A 12 -8.49 11.58 -7.20
C LYS A 12 -8.23 12.75 -8.14
N ASP A 13 -6.98 13.00 -8.50
CA ASP A 13 -6.61 14.07 -9.43
C ASP A 13 -6.76 13.68 -10.92
N GLY A 14 -7.12 12.41 -11.20
CA GLY A 14 -7.37 11.90 -12.55
C GLY A 14 -6.10 11.50 -13.31
N SER A 15 -4.92 11.56 -12.71
CA SER A 15 -3.66 11.14 -13.35
C SER A 15 -3.46 9.62 -13.35
N LEU A 16 -4.25 8.89 -12.57
CA LEU A 16 -4.28 7.43 -12.49
C LEU A 16 -5.72 6.94 -12.53
N SER A 17 -5.98 5.79 -13.18
CA SER A 17 -7.28 5.11 -13.09
C SER A 17 -7.13 3.70 -12.50
N LEU A 18 -8.20 3.19 -11.89
CA LEU A 18 -8.22 1.83 -11.34
C LEU A 18 -8.04 0.75 -12.42
N ASP A 19 -8.52 1.02 -13.64
CA ASP A 19 -8.43 0.09 -14.77
C ASP A 19 -7.08 0.17 -15.51
N GLN A 20 -6.27 1.19 -15.20
CA GLN A 20 -4.93 1.29 -15.80
C GLN A 20 -4.09 0.09 -15.38
N GLU A 21 -3.31 -0.45 -16.32
CA GLU A 21 -2.46 -1.61 -16.09
C GLU A 21 -0.99 -1.22 -16.04
N PHE A 22 -0.27 -1.79 -15.08
CA PHE A 22 1.19 -1.67 -14.97
C PHE A 22 1.89 -2.96 -15.39
N LEU A 23 2.97 -2.81 -16.14
CA LEU A 23 3.86 -3.92 -16.49
C LEU A 23 4.69 -4.33 -15.26
N ILE A 24 4.66 -5.61 -14.91
CA ILE A 24 5.37 -6.11 -13.74
C ILE A 24 6.84 -6.32 -14.04
N SER A 25 7.68 -5.61 -13.30
CA SER A 25 9.12 -5.71 -13.39
C SER A 25 9.67 -6.97 -12.72
N LYS A 26 10.88 -7.33 -13.10
CA LYS A 26 11.63 -8.41 -12.41
C LYS A 26 11.93 -8.06 -10.95
N LYS A 27 12.10 -6.76 -10.60
CA LYS A 27 12.31 -6.29 -9.23
C LYS A 27 11.07 -6.58 -8.39
N ALA A 28 9.90 -6.14 -8.85
CA ALA A 28 8.63 -6.39 -8.16
C ALA A 28 8.36 -7.89 -7.99
N TRP A 29 8.44 -8.67 -9.07
CA TRP A 29 8.23 -10.13 -9.02
C TRP A 29 9.14 -10.87 -8.05
N LYS A 30 10.44 -10.50 -7.99
CA LYS A 30 11.42 -11.15 -7.11
C LYS A 30 11.29 -10.78 -5.64
N MET A 31 10.57 -9.70 -5.33
CA MET A 31 10.48 -9.22 -3.95
C MET A 31 10.00 -10.30 -2.99
N GLY A 32 10.67 -10.42 -1.86
CA GLY A 32 10.37 -11.40 -0.81
C GLY A 32 9.27 -10.96 0.16
N GLY A 33 9.06 -11.76 1.20
CA GLY A 33 8.06 -11.52 2.23
C GLY A 33 6.63 -11.78 1.75
N SER A 34 5.68 -10.95 2.18
CA SER A 34 4.27 -11.05 1.74
C SER A 34 4.12 -10.71 0.28
N LYS A 35 3.36 -11.51 -0.46
CA LYS A 35 3.16 -11.37 -1.91
C LYS A 35 1.69 -11.50 -2.29
N MET A 36 1.27 -10.79 -3.33
CA MET A 36 0.05 -11.13 -4.06
C MET A 36 0.29 -12.13 -5.21
N PHE A 37 1.57 -12.50 -5.46
CA PHE A 37 2.00 -13.44 -6.49
C PHE A 37 1.82 -12.94 -7.92
N ILE A 38 2.19 -11.68 -8.17
CA ILE A 38 2.28 -11.12 -9.52
C ILE A 38 3.38 -11.82 -10.33
N GLU A 39 3.18 -11.91 -11.65
CA GLU A 39 4.12 -12.56 -12.57
C GLU A 39 4.88 -11.52 -13.40
N VAL A 40 6.18 -11.75 -13.60
CA VAL A 40 7.04 -10.89 -14.42
C VAL A 40 6.49 -10.80 -15.86
N ASP A 41 6.64 -9.63 -16.48
CA ASP A 41 6.20 -9.33 -17.85
C ASP A 41 4.67 -9.42 -18.09
N LYS A 42 3.88 -9.61 -17.03
CA LYS A 42 2.42 -9.48 -17.08
C LYS A 42 1.98 -8.05 -16.81
N ARG A 43 0.79 -7.71 -17.28
CA ARG A 43 0.12 -6.46 -16.91
C ARG A 43 -0.91 -6.75 -15.85
N VAL A 44 -0.96 -5.88 -14.83
CA VAL A 44 -1.88 -6.02 -13.69
C VAL A 44 -2.55 -4.68 -13.46
N SER A 45 -3.85 -4.69 -13.24
CA SER A 45 -4.63 -3.48 -13.00
C SER A 45 -4.20 -2.78 -11.69
N VAL A 46 -4.29 -1.46 -11.67
CA VAL A 46 -4.08 -0.66 -10.46
C VAL A 46 -5.03 -1.12 -9.35
N TYR A 47 -6.26 -1.49 -9.70
CA TYR A 47 -7.22 -2.02 -8.74
C TYR A 47 -6.71 -3.30 -8.05
N ASP A 48 -6.28 -4.30 -8.82
CA ASP A 48 -5.77 -5.56 -8.24
C ASP A 48 -4.50 -5.34 -7.44
N LEU A 49 -3.58 -4.49 -7.92
CA LEU A 49 -2.37 -4.13 -7.19
C LEU A 49 -2.71 -3.46 -5.85
N LEU A 50 -3.68 -2.55 -5.82
CA LEU A 50 -4.14 -1.92 -4.58
C LEU A 50 -4.75 -2.94 -3.63
N LEU A 51 -5.56 -3.89 -4.10
CA LEU A 51 -6.04 -5.00 -3.26
C LEU A 51 -4.88 -5.83 -2.72
N GLY A 52 -3.88 -6.14 -3.56
CA GLY A 52 -2.65 -6.79 -3.14
C GLY A 52 -1.95 -6.05 -1.99
N VAL A 53 -1.89 -4.72 -2.04
CA VAL A 53 -1.30 -3.89 -0.99
C VAL A 53 -2.15 -3.85 0.28
N VAL A 54 -3.48 -3.61 0.16
CA VAL A 54 -4.31 -3.33 1.35
C VAL A 54 -4.83 -4.59 2.02
N VAL A 55 -5.07 -5.67 1.27
CA VAL A 55 -5.55 -6.95 1.82
C VAL A 55 -4.38 -7.83 2.24
N GLN A 56 -3.49 -8.15 1.29
CA GLN A 56 -2.40 -9.13 1.50
C GLN A 56 -1.11 -8.53 2.05
N SER A 57 -0.94 -7.19 2.04
CA SER A 57 0.35 -6.57 2.33
C SER A 57 1.44 -6.94 1.32
N GLY A 58 1.10 -7.13 0.06
CA GLY A 58 2.01 -7.58 -0.99
C GLY A 58 3.15 -6.58 -1.22
N ASN A 59 4.37 -7.00 -0.92
CA ASN A 59 5.56 -6.20 -1.19
C ASN A 59 5.79 -6.07 -2.70
N ASP A 60 5.53 -7.15 -3.44
CA ASP A 60 5.57 -7.19 -4.90
C ASP A 60 4.57 -6.19 -5.52
N ALA A 61 3.33 -6.16 -5.04
CA ALA A 61 2.32 -5.20 -5.47
C ALA A 61 2.71 -3.75 -5.12
N SER A 62 3.32 -3.52 -3.95
CA SER A 62 3.78 -2.19 -3.53
C SER A 62 4.85 -1.64 -4.47
N ILE A 63 5.83 -2.48 -4.86
CA ILE A 63 6.87 -2.08 -5.81
C ILE A 63 6.27 -1.85 -7.21
N ALA A 64 5.35 -2.72 -7.65
CA ALA A 64 4.70 -2.56 -8.94
C ALA A 64 3.91 -1.24 -9.04
N ILE A 65 3.20 -0.84 -7.97
CA ILE A 65 2.53 0.47 -7.89
C ILE A 65 3.55 1.60 -7.95
N ALA A 66 4.63 1.52 -7.18
CA ALA A 66 5.65 2.56 -7.14
C ALA A 66 6.31 2.77 -8.51
N GLU A 67 6.72 1.69 -9.16
CA GLU A 67 7.33 1.75 -10.49
C GLU A 67 6.33 2.23 -11.56
N GLY A 68 5.08 1.77 -11.48
CA GLY A 68 4.03 2.15 -12.43
C GLY A 68 3.64 3.62 -12.34
N ILE A 69 3.62 4.21 -11.14
CA ILE A 69 3.26 5.62 -10.92
C ILE A 69 4.45 6.53 -11.22
N SER A 70 5.63 6.22 -10.71
CA SER A 70 6.77 7.14 -10.66
C SER A 70 7.97 6.69 -11.50
N GLY A 71 7.88 5.54 -12.17
CA GLY A 71 8.95 4.96 -12.98
C GLY A 71 10.02 4.23 -12.14
N SER A 72 10.19 4.58 -10.87
CA SER A 72 11.06 3.86 -9.94
C SER A 72 10.57 3.98 -8.50
N GLU A 73 10.97 3.03 -7.65
CA GLU A 73 10.65 3.03 -6.22
C GLU A 73 11.31 4.19 -5.47
N GLU A 74 12.50 4.62 -5.91
CA GLU A 74 13.24 5.74 -5.34
C GLU A 74 12.50 7.07 -5.57
N ILE A 75 11.99 7.32 -6.78
CA ILE A 75 11.18 8.51 -7.08
C ILE A 75 9.86 8.46 -6.32
N PHE A 76 9.25 7.28 -6.24
CA PHE A 76 8.03 7.09 -5.47
C PHE A 76 8.22 7.39 -3.97
N ALA A 77 9.36 7.01 -3.39
CA ALA A 77 9.69 7.35 -2.00
C ALA A 77 9.78 8.87 -1.79
N ILE A 78 10.29 9.63 -2.77
CA ILE A 78 10.27 11.10 -2.73
C ILE A 78 8.83 11.61 -2.74
N GLU A 79 7.94 11.06 -3.57
CA GLU A 79 6.53 11.42 -3.58
C GLU A 79 5.83 11.11 -2.25
N MET A 80 6.12 9.93 -1.65
CA MET A 80 5.63 9.57 -0.31
C MET A 80 6.03 10.62 0.73
N ASN A 81 7.30 11.03 0.76
CA ASN A 81 7.78 12.03 1.71
C ASN A 81 7.18 13.43 1.44
N ASN A 82 7.00 13.82 0.17
CA ASN A 82 6.36 15.08 -0.17
C ASN A 82 4.89 15.10 0.26
N LEU A 83 4.16 14.02 0.03
CA LEU A 83 2.79 13.89 0.52
C LEU A 83 2.76 13.86 2.06
N GLY A 84 3.71 13.18 2.70
CA GLY A 84 3.85 13.17 4.15
C GLY A 84 3.98 14.59 4.72
N LYS A 85 4.84 15.41 4.14
CA LYS A 85 4.99 16.83 4.52
C LYS A 85 3.69 17.61 4.32
N LYS A 86 3.02 17.41 3.17
CA LYS A 86 1.73 18.07 2.84
C LYS A 86 0.65 17.79 3.89
N ILE A 87 0.60 16.56 4.42
CA ILE A 87 -0.40 16.15 5.42
C ILE A 87 0.07 16.29 6.87
N GLY A 88 1.24 16.90 7.09
CA GLY A 88 1.75 17.25 8.41
C GLY A 88 2.43 16.12 9.17
N LEU A 89 3.04 15.17 8.50
CA LEU A 89 3.90 14.17 9.15
C LEU A 89 5.22 14.82 9.56
N THR A 90 5.61 14.67 10.81
CA THR A 90 6.84 15.30 11.37
C THR A 90 7.85 14.28 11.86
N GLY A 91 7.44 13.04 12.09
CA GLY A 91 8.27 11.95 12.59
C GLY A 91 8.39 10.78 11.64
N SER A 92 8.25 11.01 10.31
CA SER A 92 8.27 9.94 9.31
C SER A 92 9.26 10.22 8.20
N ASN A 93 9.90 9.15 7.73
CA ASN A 93 10.70 9.15 6.51
C ASN A 93 10.49 7.82 5.77
N PHE A 94 10.16 7.90 4.50
CA PHE A 94 9.89 6.74 3.64
C PHE A 94 11.04 6.55 2.65
N THR A 95 11.67 5.37 2.64
CA THR A 95 12.77 5.02 1.74
C THR A 95 12.34 4.00 0.68
N ASN A 96 11.22 3.31 0.92
CA ASN A 96 10.69 2.30 0.00
C ASN A 96 9.15 2.24 0.07
N SER A 97 8.55 1.57 -0.91
CA SER A 97 7.09 1.47 -1.06
C SER A 97 6.44 0.41 -0.17
N SER A 98 7.19 -0.60 0.25
CA SER A 98 6.67 -1.79 0.92
C SER A 98 6.70 -1.72 2.45
N GLY A 99 7.51 -0.83 3.01
CA GLY A 99 7.85 -0.84 4.44
C GLY A 99 8.92 -1.89 4.78
N TRP A 100 9.69 -2.33 3.79
CA TRP A 100 10.82 -3.22 4.03
C TRP A 100 11.82 -2.55 4.97
N PRO A 101 12.40 -3.29 5.93
CA PRO A 101 13.32 -2.72 6.91
C PRO A 101 14.50 -1.97 6.27
N ASP A 102 14.71 -0.75 6.71
CA ASP A 102 15.82 0.14 6.35
C ASP A 102 16.00 1.12 7.51
N ASP A 103 17.25 1.43 7.89
CA ASP A 103 17.56 2.27 9.05
C ASP A 103 16.97 3.68 8.93
N ASN A 104 16.75 4.15 7.70
CA ASN A 104 16.15 5.45 7.43
C ASN A 104 14.64 5.38 7.13
N HIS A 105 14.00 4.19 7.20
CA HIS A 105 12.57 4.01 7.01
C HIS A 105 11.87 3.94 8.37
N TYR A 106 11.29 5.04 8.79
CA TYR A 106 10.65 5.15 10.11
C TYR A 106 9.39 5.99 10.07
N THR A 107 8.55 5.81 11.08
CA THR A 107 7.34 6.59 11.32
C THR A 107 7.01 6.59 12.81
N THR A 108 5.99 7.35 13.20
CA THR A 108 5.43 7.35 14.54
C THR A 108 3.97 6.92 14.52
N ALA A 109 3.44 6.45 15.66
CA ALA A 109 2.02 6.12 15.79
C ALA A 109 1.12 7.34 15.50
N GLU A 110 1.55 8.53 15.90
CA GLU A 110 0.85 9.79 15.63
C GLU A 110 0.78 10.07 14.12
N ASP A 111 1.88 9.93 13.40
CA ASP A 111 1.91 10.16 11.96
C ASP A 111 1.08 9.10 11.20
N LEU A 112 1.09 7.84 11.64
CA LEU A 112 0.22 6.81 11.07
C LEU A 112 -1.27 7.13 11.31
N ALA A 113 -1.63 7.69 12.47
CA ALA A 113 -2.98 8.15 12.72
C ALA A 113 -3.38 9.30 11.78
N LYS A 114 -2.47 10.26 11.51
CA LYS A 114 -2.70 11.33 10.52
C LYS A 114 -2.91 10.77 9.11
N VAL A 115 -2.10 9.78 8.69
CA VAL A 115 -2.29 9.10 7.39
C VAL A 115 -3.66 8.45 7.31
N ALA A 116 -4.08 7.74 8.37
CA ALA A 116 -5.39 7.11 8.43
C ALA A 116 -6.52 8.14 8.36
N GLN A 117 -6.45 9.18 9.19
CA GLN A 117 -7.44 10.25 9.22
C GLN A 117 -7.56 10.94 7.86
N TYR A 118 -6.43 11.31 7.26
CA TYR A 118 -6.42 11.95 5.94
C TYR A 118 -7.04 11.06 4.87
N THR A 119 -6.71 9.75 4.87
CA THR A 119 -7.29 8.79 3.93
C THR A 119 -8.80 8.71 4.08
N ILE A 120 -9.31 8.56 5.29
CA ILE A 120 -10.75 8.46 5.55
C ILE A 120 -11.48 9.75 5.13
N GLN A 121 -10.93 10.90 5.45
CA GLN A 121 -11.57 12.20 5.17
C GLN A 121 -11.55 12.60 3.70
N ASN A 122 -10.50 12.24 2.96
CA ASN A 122 -10.28 12.72 1.60
C ASN A 122 -10.49 11.67 0.50
N HIS A 123 -10.48 10.38 0.85
CA HIS A 123 -10.55 9.24 -0.08
C HIS A 123 -11.49 8.15 0.42
N TYR A 124 -12.63 8.53 0.99
CA TYR A 124 -13.54 7.59 1.66
C TYR A 124 -13.98 6.42 0.78
N GLU A 125 -14.26 6.65 -0.51
CA GLU A 125 -14.64 5.59 -1.46
C GLU A 125 -13.52 4.58 -1.66
N LEU A 126 -12.29 5.03 -1.85
CA LEU A 126 -11.11 4.16 -1.99
C LEU A 126 -10.72 3.51 -0.64
N TYR A 127 -10.98 4.19 0.46
CA TYR A 127 -10.82 3.62 1.80
C TYR A 127 -11.65 2.35 1.99
N GLN A 128 -12.80 2.20 1.32
CA GLN A 128 -13.61 0.98 1.42
C GLN A 128 -12.85 -0.28 1.00
N MET A 129 -11.78 -0.17 0.21
CA MET A 129 -10.89 -1.30 -0.10
C MET A 129 -10.28 -1.93 1.15
N TYR A 130 -10.12 -1.17 2.23
CA TYR A 130 -9.62 -1.68 3.51
C TYR A 130 -10.61 -2.57 4.27
N LYS A 131 -11.91 -2.54 3.92
CA LYS A 131 -12.94 -3.44 4.48
C LYS A 131 -12.93 -4.82 3.85
N ILE A 132 -12.31 -4.97 2.68
CA ILE A 132 -12.29 -6.24 1.95
C ILE A 132 -11.52 -7.26 2.76
N SER A 133 -12.18 -8.36 3.10
CA SER A 133 -11.65 -9.41 3.97
C SER A 133 -10.73 -10.38 3.25
N ASP A 134 -10.97 -10.59 1.97
CA ASP A 134 -10.16 -11.48 1.12
C ASP A 134 -10.24 -11.06 -0.34
N PHE A 135 -9.28 -11.50 -1.15
CA PHE A 135 -9.36 -11.41 -2.60
C PHE A 135 -8.63 -12.58 -3.25
N THR A 136 -8.98 -12.90 -4.48
CA THR A 136 -8.35 -13.98 -5.24
C THR A 136 -7.62 -13.41 -6.44
N TYR A 137 -6.32 -13.69 -6.54
CA TYR A 137 -5.49 -13.33 -7.67
C TYR A 137 -4.75 -14.57 -8.20
N ASN A 138 -4.72 -14.78 -9.52
CA ASN A 138 -4.15 -15.98 -10.17
C ASN A 138 -4.61 -17.31 -9.52
N GLY A 139 -5.89 -17.40 -9.14
CA GLY A 139 -6.45 -18.57 -8.47
C GLY A 139 -6.01 -18.77 -7.02
N ILE A 140 -5.23 -17.85 -6.46
CA ILE A 140 -4.77 -17.90 -5.07
C ILE A 140 -5.65 -16.98 -4.23
N LYS A 141 -6.46 -17.59 -3.34
CA LYS A 141 -7.23 -16.85 -2.35
C LYS A 141 -6.32 -16.36 -1.24
N GLN A 142 -6.50 -15.10 -0.85
CA GLN A 142 -5.69 -14.42 0.16
C GLN A 142 -6.59 -13.67 1.13
N ASP A 143 -6.48 -14.02 2.41
CA ASP A 143 -7.29 -13.43 3.47
C ASP A 143 -6.54 -12.26 4.13
N LYS A 144 -7.28 -11.26 4.55
CA LYS A 144 -6.73 -10.12 5.29
C LYS A 144 -6.31 -10.54 6.70
N ARG A 145 -5.16 -10.04 7.15
CA ARG A 145 -4.55 -10.44 8.43
C ARG A 145 -5.04 -9.63 9.63
N ASN A 146 -6.05 -8.80 9.49
CA ASN A 146 -6.64 -8.05 10.60
C ASN A 146 -7.76 -8.87 11.25
N PRO A 147 -7.54 -9.49 12.42
CA PRO A 147 -8.55 -10.34 13.07
C PRO A 147 -9.79 -9.55 13.53
N ILE A 148 -9.65 -8.24 13.77
CA ILE A 148 -10.76 -7.40 14.23
C ILE A 148 -11.86 -7.32 13.17
N LEU A 149 -11.52 -7.37 11.88
CA LEU A 149 -12.51 -7.39 10.80
C LEU A 149 -13.46 -8.58 10.83
N TYR A 150 -13.07 -9.67 11.50
CA TYR A 150 -13.86 -10.90 11.58
C TYR A 150 -14.61 -11.05 12.92
N THR A 151 -14.24 -10.24 13.91
CA THR A 151 -14.70 -10.46 15.30
C THR A 151 -15.42 -9.26 15.90
N PHE A 152 -15.31 -8.08 15.30
CA PHE A 152 -15.89 -6.86 15.83
C PHE A 152 -16.83 -6.21 14.79
N GLU A 153 -18.12 -6.11 15.13
CA GLU A 153 -19.11 -5.44 14.28
C GLU A 153 -18.77 -3.94 14.14
N GLY A 154 -18.72 -3.48 12.89
CA GLY A 154 -18.33 -2.10 12.56
C GLY A 154 -16.84 -1.88 12.32
N ALA A 155 -15.99 -2.89 12.49
CA ALA A 155 -14.60 -2.78 12.07
C ALA A 155 -14.50 -2.64 10.54
N ASP A 156 -13.70 -1.66 10.08
CA ASP A 156 -13.60 -1.33 8.65
C ASP A 156 -12.16 -1.19 8.13
N GLY A 157 -11.20 -1.55 8.94
CA GLY A 157 -9.78 -1.47 8.59
C GLY A 157 -8.92 -1.44 9.85
N TYR A 158 -7.72 -0.94 9.86
CA TYR A 158 -7.05 -0.35 8.70
C TYR A 158 -5.99 -1.31 8.15
N LYS A 159 -4.73 -1.10 8.43
CA LYS A 159 -3.62 -1.91 7.93
C LYS A 159 -2.83 -2.48 9.10
N THR A 160 -2.56 -3.78 9.07
CA THR A 160 -1.63 -4.43 10.01
C THR A 160 -0.21 -4.44 9.45
N GLY A 161 0.78 -4.45 10.32
CA GLY A 161 2.18 -4.57 9.96
C GLY A 161 2.95 -5.45 10.96
N TYR A 162 4.03 -6.05 10.50
CA TYR A 162 5.00 -6.75 11.33
C TYR A 162 6.36 -6.75 10.66
N THR A 163 7.38 -6.36 11.39
CA THR A 163 8.78 -6.61 11.06
C THR A 163 9.53 -6.96 12.34
N GLU A 164 10.65 -7.68 12.24
CA GLU A 164 11.45 -8.01 13.44
C GLU A 164 11.95 -6.75 14.15
N ALA A 165 12.22 -5.68 13.41
CA ALA A 165 12.70 -4.41 13.96
C ALA A 165 11.60 -3.56 14.61
N ALA A 166 10.38 -3.55 14.03
CA ALA A 166 9.28 -2.71 14.49
C ALA A 166 8.24 -3.47 15.34
N VAL A 167 8.40 -4.79 15.48
CA VAL A 167 7.48 -5.70 16.16
C VAL A 167 6.09 -5.65 15.52
N TYR A 168 5.10 -5.04 16.13
CA TYR A 168 3.73 -4.95 15.61
C TYR A 168 3.32 -3.49 15.35
N GLY A 169 2.57 -3.28 14.28
CA GLY A 169 1.92 -2.03 13.93
C GLY A 169 0.45 -2.21 13.58
#